data_62944f74c1907b5ccda74e198a1c9fae
#
_entry.id   62944f74c1907b5ccda74e198a1c9fae
#
_cell.length_a   1.000
_cell.length_b   1.000
_cell.length_c   1.000
_cell.angle_alpha   90.00
_cell.angle_beta   90.00
_cell.angle_gamma   90.00
#
_symmetry.space_group_name_H-M   'P 1'
#
loop_
_entity.id
_entity.type
_entity.pdbx_description
1 polymer ?
#
loop_
_entity_poly.entity_id
_entity_poly.type
_entity_poly.pdbx_seq_one_letter_code
_entity_poly.pdbx_strand_id
1 'polypeptide(L)'
;SDCIYKVCETKDNELFIISNTGFSRFNYQTKKVKNYSSENGLPIAAINENGLYIAKDQTVFLGGVDGMISFSLNKMKIAPQPYNIFWTKLVVNGNEIKVGDKSGILPKTLNEVGAIKLNASQNMFSLYFSSSNYLLENKERMEYYLDGFSKKWTDTQGQPAITYTNLSPGTYTLRLRSVNHETMSHEIAIKIVILPPFYRTVWAYLLYLLAIAGSVYYLMRTYKMRVKLRESLRYEQKHLQDIENLNQSKLRFFTSISHEFRTPLTLIIGQLEN
;
A
#
# COMPACT_ATOMS: atom_id res chain seq x y z
N SER A 1 2.35 3.41 -43.96
CA SER A 1 2.28 2.08 -44.61
C SER A 1 3.62 1.81 -45.25
N ASP A 2 4.26 0.71 -44.85
CA ASP A 2 5.55 0.33 -45.41
C ASP A 2 5.37 -0.24 -46.81
N CYS A 3 6.12 0.25 -47.79
CA CYS A 3 6.17 -0.33 -49.11
C CYS A 3 7.13 -1.53 -49.10
N ILE A 4 6.66 -2.68 -49.56
CA ILE A 4 7.52 -3.86 -49.75
C ILE A 4 8.22 -3.70 -51.10
N TYR A 5 9.55 -3.70 -51.07
CA TYR A 5 10.40 -3.56 -52.23
C TYR A 5 10.78 -4.91 -52.84
N LYS A 6 11.10 -5.90 -51.98
CA LYS A 6 11.57 -7.19 -52.47
C LYS A 6 11.30 -8.29 -51.46
N VAL A 7 11.00 -9.48 -51.95
CA VAL A 7 10.86 -10.70 -51.15
C VAL A 7 11.82 -11.74 -51.72
N CYS A 8 12.63 -12.32 -50.89
CA CYS A 8 13.55 -13.41 -51.25
C CYS A 8 13.38 -14.59 -50.30
N GLU A 9 13.42 -15.78 -50.84
CA GLU A 9 13.44 -17.01 -50.02
C GLU A 9 14.87 -17.34 -49.63
N THR A 10 15.06 -17.74 -48.37
CA THR A 10 16.32 -18.19 -47.82
C THR A 10 16.35 -19.71 -47.71
N LYS A 11 17.54 -20.30 -47.52
CA LYS A 11 17.68 -21.76 -47.39
C LYS A 11 17.00 -22.37 -46.17
N ASP A 12 16.65 -21.54 -45.17
CA ASP A 12 16.09 -22.00 -43.90
C ASP A 12 14.55 -21.97 -43.85
N ASN A 13 13.88 -22.02 -45.02
CA ASN A 13 12.44 -21.90 -45.12
C ASN A 13 11.89 -20.57 -44.54
N GLU A 14 12.64 -19.50 -44.73
CA GLU A 14 12.24 -18.16 -44.31
C GLU A 14 12.17 -17.26 -45.53
N LEU A 15 11.22 -16.32 -45.49
CA LEU A 15 11.15 -15.22 -46.45
C LEU A 15 11.85 -14.01 -45.84
N PHE A 16 12.74 -13.42 -46.63
CA PHE A 16 13.38 -12.16 -46.32
C PHE A 16 12.64 -11.06 -47.08
N ILE A 17 11.93 -10.22 -46.36
CA ILE A 17 11.04 -9.20 -46.91
C ILE A 17 11.65 -7.84 -46.62
N ILE A 18 11.87 -7.04 -47.63
CA ILE A 18 12.45 -5.70 -47.51
C ILE A 18 11.38 -4.65 -47.74
N SER A 19 11.40 -3.66 -46.82
CA SER A 19 10.60 -2.45 -46.93
C SER A 19 11.49 -1.20 -46.96
N ASN A 20 10.87 -0.05 -47.11
CA ASN A 20 11.57 1.24 -47.07
C ASN A 20 12.22 1.54 -45.70
N THR A 21 11.69 0.97 -44.61
CA THR A 21 12.13 1.25 -43.21
C THR A 21 13.02 0.16 -42.62
N GLY A 22 13.15 -0.99 -43.31
CA GLY A 22 13.90 -2.11 -42.76
C GLY A 22 13.67 -3.41 -43.52
N PHE A 23 13.89 -4.51 -42.86
CA PHE A 23 13.56 -5.83 -43.38
C PHE A 23 12.90 -6.71 -42.34
N SER A 24 12.15 -7.71 -42.81
CA SER A 24 11.47 -8.69 -41.99
C SER A 24 11.91 -10.10 -42.38
N ARG A 25 12.11 -10.97 -41.42
CA ARG A 25 12.27 -12.41 -41.61
C ARG A 25 10.96 -13.08 -41.24
N PHE A 26 10.34 -13.79 -42.12
CA PHE A 26 9.12 -14.56 -41.92
C PHE A 26 9.41 -16.03 -42.08
N ASN A 27 9.30 -16.80 -41.01
CA ASN A 27 9.39 -18.25 -41.05
C ASN A 27 7.99 -18.81 -41.32
N TYR A 28 7.76 -19.40 -42.50
CA TYR A 28 6.44 -19.84 -42.90
C TYR A 28 5.99 -21.16 -42.25
N GLN A 29 6.91 -21.92 -41.62
CA GLN A 29 6.56 -23.11 -40.86
C GLN A 29 6.05 -22.74 -39.48
N THR A 30 6.76 -21.87 -38.77
CA THR A 30 6.39 -21.42 -37.41
C THR A 30 5.47 -20.21 -37.41
N LYS A 31 5.25 -19.58 -38.58
CA LYS A 31 4.51 -18.32 -38.79
C LYS A 31 5.02 -17.15 -37.94
N LYS A 32 6.26 -17.20 -37.51
CA LYS A 32 6.89 -16.12 -36.77
C LYS A 32 7.48 -15.09 -37.71
N VAL A 33 7.28 -13.81 -37.37
CA VAL A 33 7.87 -12.66 -38.05
C VAL A 33 8.86 -12.00 -37.10
N LYS A 34 10.02 -11.62 -37.61
CA LYS A 34 11.00 -10.79 -36.93
C LYS A 34 11.37 -9.59 -37.77
N ASN A 35 11.12 -8.39 -37.26
CA ASN A 35 11.34 -7.14 -37.93
C ASN A 35 12.66 -6.50 -37.50
N TYR A 36 13.38 -5.91 -38.46
CA TYR A 36 14.63 -5.20 -38.24
C TYR A 36 14.53 -3.82 -38.90
N SER A 37 14.70 -2.78 -38.10
CA SER A 37 14.63 -1.38 -38.52
C SER A 37 15.74 -0.57 -37.88
N SER A 38 15.88 0.68 -38.21
CA SER A 38 16.80 1.61 -37.55
C SER A 38 16.48 1.77 -36.06
N GLU A 39 15.20 1.69 -35.68
CA GLU A 39 14.77 1.69 -34.28
C GLU A 39 15.24 0.46 -33.50
N ASN A 40 15.49 -0.65 -34.22
CA ASN A 40 15.96 -1.92 -33.64
C ASN A 40 17.46 -2.14 -33.87
N GLY A 41 18.22 -1.08 -34.18
CA GLY A 41 19.67 -1.11 -34.29
C GLY A 41 20.20 -1.45 -35.69
N LEU A 42 19.34 -1.50 -36.71
CA LEU A 42 19.82 -1.59 -38.09
C LEU A 42 20.51 -0.27 -38.47
N PRO A 43 21.79 -0.25 -38.82
CA PRO A 43 22.54 0.99 -39.08
C PRO A 43 22.27 1.60 -40.48
N ILE A 44 21.05 1.47 -40.96
CA ILE A 44 20.56 2.06 -42.22
C ILE A 44 19.17 2.63 -41.97
N ALA A 45 18.96 3.90 -42.28
CA ALA A 45 17.70 4.58 -42.03
C ALA A 45 16.65 4.34 -43.14
N ALA A 46 17.10 4.28 -44.39
CA ALA A 46 16.23 4.05 -45.54
C ALA A 46 16.91 3.09 -46.54
N ILE A 47 16.18 2.07 -46.93
CA ILE A 47 16.67 1.04 -47.85
C ILE A 47 16.24 1.40 -49.25
N ASN A 48 17.14 1.20 -50.25
CA ASN A 48 16.86 1.42 -51.65
C ASN A 48 16.05 0.25 -52.21
N GLU A 49 15.14 0.53 -53.14
CA GLU A 49 14.22 -0.44 -53.75
C GLU A 49 14.93 -1.71 -54.29
N ASN A 50 16.09 -1.56 -54.90
CA ASN A 50 16.91 -2.66 -55.42
C ASN A 50 18.17 -2.95 -54.58
N GLY A 51 18.22 -2.43 -53.37
CA GLY A 51 19.39 -2.47 -52.48
C GLY A 51 19.66 -3.83 -51.85
N LEU A 52 19.06 -4.94 -52.29
CA LEU A 52 19.26 -6.27 -51.70
C LEU A 52 19.99 -7.20 -52.66
N TYR A 53 21.07 -7.80 -52.16
CA TYR A 53 21.71 -8.97 -52.75
C TYR A 53 22.03 -10.02 -51.68
N ILE A 54 21.65 -11.28 -51.90
CA ILE A 54 21.97 -12.42 -51.03
C ILE A 54 22.94 -13.32 -51.81
N ALA A 55 24.16 -13.43 -51.29
CA ALA A 55 25.19 -14.27 -51.85
C ALA A 55 24.98 -15.76 -51.58
N LYS A 56 25.66 -16.65 -52.30
CA LYS A 56 25.53 -18.11 -52.16
C LYS A 56 25.90 -18.63 -50.75
N ASP A 57 26.75 -17.91 -50.05
CA ASP A 57 27.18 -18.20 -48.65
C ASP A 57 26.24 -17.64 -47.61
N GLN A 58 25.07 -17.14 -48.01
CA GLN A 58 24.06 -16.51 -47.13
C GLN A 58 24.52 -15.16 -46.55
N THR A 59 25.51 -14.50 -47.15
CA THR A 59 25.83 -13.11 -46.85
C THR A 59 24.81 -12.20 -47.53
N VAL A 60 24.17 -11.35 -46.77
CA VAL A 60 23.25 -10.32 -47.22
C VAL A 60 24.00 -9.01 -47.40
N PHE A 61 23.85 -8.38 -48.55
CA PHE A 61 24.26 -7.01 -48.81
C PHE A 61 23.01 -6.17 -48.91
N LEU A 62 22.92 -5.14 -48.08
CA LEU A 62 21.77 -4.25 -48.02
C LEU A 62 22.23 -2.83 -48.22
N GLY A 63 21.80 -2.21 -49.34
CA GLY A 63 22.12 -0.84 -49.71
C GLY A 63 20.99 0.12 -49.35
N GLY A 64 21.33 1.28 -48.83
CA GLY A 64 20.42 2.34 -48.49
C GLY A 64 20.99 3.71 -48.83
N VAL A 65 20.29 4.76 -48.43
CA VAL A 65 20.68 6.16 -48.69
C VAL A 65 22.01 6.51 -48.02
N ASP A 66 22.27 5.94 -46.84
CA ASP A 66 23.43 6.25 -46.00
C ASP A 66 24.63 5.32 -46.25
N GLY A 67 24.51 4.40 -47.24
CA GLY A 67 25.58 3.44 -47.55
C GLY A 67 25.11 2.00 -47.67
N MET A 68 26.03 1.06 -47.49
CA MET A 68 25.76 -0.37 -47.59
C MET A 68 26.21 -1.10 -46.34
N ILE A 69 25.38 -2.04 -45.86
CA ILE A 69 25.77 -2.99 -44.82
C ILE A 69 25.84 -4.40 -45.37
N SER A 70 26.69 -5.24 -44.77
CA SER A 70 26.72 -6.66 -45.07
C SER A 70 26.70 -7.46 -43.75
N PHE A 71 25.95 -8.54 -43.77
CA PHE A 71 25.86 -9.45 -42.62
C PHE A 71 25.53 -10.88 -43.10
N SER A 72 25.88 -11.86 -42.26
CA SER A 72 25.57 -13.26 -42.56
C SER A 72 24.26 -13.67 -41.89
N LEU A 73 23.31 -14.24 -42.63
CA LEU A 73 22.06 -14.77 -42.09
C LEU A 73 22.29 -15.85 -41.04
N ASN A 74 23.36 -16.64 -41.19
CA ASN A 74 23.72 -17.68 -40.23
C ASN A 74 24.14 -17.10 -38.85
N LYS A 75 24.79 -15.91 -38.84
CA LYS A 75 25.19 -15.21 -37.64
C LYS A 75 24.07 -14.42 -36.98
N MET A 76 22.97 -14.18 -37.70
CA MET A 76 21.77 -13.53 -37.12
C MET A 76 20.93 -14.50 -36.26
N LYS A 77 21.23 -15.80 -36.22
CA LYS A 77 20.69 -16.75 -35.28
C LYS A 77 21.39 -16.55 -33.93
N ILE A 78 21.23 -15.37 -33.35
CA ILE A 78 21.73 -15.15 -31.98
C ILE A 78 20.87 -16.01 -31.07
N ALA A 79 21.50 -17.02 -30.46
CA ALA A 79 20.86 -17.76 -29.37
C ALA A 79 20.44 -16.74 -28.29
N PRO A 80 19.23 -16.86 -27.76
CA PRO A 80 18.79 -15.95 -26.70
C PRO A 80 19.81 -16.01 -25.57
N GLN A 81 20.45 -14.87 -25.30
CA GLN A 81 21.41 -14.77 -24.21
C GLN A 81 20.65 -14.61 -22.89
N PRO A 82 20.98 -15.38 -21.86
CA PRO A 82 20.40 -15.17 -20.56
C PRO A 82 20.78 -13.78 -20.05
N TYR A 83 19.80 -13.03 -19.56
CA TYR A 83 20.01 -11.71 -18.96
C TYR A 83 19.44 -11.69 -17.56
N ASN A 84 19.94 -10.77 -16.74
CA ASN A 84 19.50 -10.60 -15.38
C ASN A 84 18.56 -9.39 -15.27
N ILE A 85 17.61 -9.50 -14.36
CA ILE A 85 16.75 -8.41 -13.93
C ILE A 85 17.25 -7.96 -12.55
N PHE A 86 17.19 -6.66 -12.27
CA PHE A 86 17.67 -6.08 -11.02
C PHE A 86 16.69 -5.05 -10.49
N TRP A 87 16.55 -4.99 -9.17
CA TRP A 87 15.97 -3.85 -8.50
C TRP A 87 17.02 -2.73 -8.44
N THR A 88 16.68 -1.54 -8.92
CA THR A 88 17.64 -0.44 -9.07
C THR A 88 17.46 0.67 -8.05
N LYS A 89 16.20 1.00 -7.71
CA LYS A 89 15.89 2.12 -6.83
C LYS A 89 14.61 1.89 -6.04
N LEU A 90 14.61 2.32 -4.78
CA LEU A 90 13.42 2.39 -3.92
C LEU A 90 13.09 3.85 -3.63
N VAL A 91 11.84 4.22 -3.86
CA VAL A 91 11.28 5.52 -3.49
C VAL A 91 10.16 5.29 -2.49
N VAL A 92 10.18 5.97 -1.36
CA VAL A 92 9.14 5.88 -0.33
C VAL A 92 8.60 7.27 -0.04
N ASN A 93 7.30 7.46 -0.15
CA ASN A 93 6.62 8.76 0.01
C ASN A 93 7.26 9.87 -0.83
N GLY A 94 7.68 9.55 -2.07
CA GLY A 94 8.33 10.49 -2.99
C GLY A 94 9.83 10.71 -2.76
N ASN A 95 10.42 10.17 -1.68
CA ASN A 95 11.82 10.30 -1.37
C ASN A 95 12.60 9.05 -1.76
N GLU A 96 13.73 9.23 -2.44
CA GLU A 96 14.63 8.12 -2.77
C GLU A 96 15.35 7.63 -1.51
N ILE A 97 15.31 6.32 -1.28
CA ILE A 97 15.98 5.66 -0.17
C ILE A 97 17.34 5.13 -0.62
N LYS A 98 18.39 5.61 0.02
CA LYS A 98 19.77 5.19 -0.26
C LYS A 98 20.22 4.12 0.74
N VAL A 99 21.16 3.29 0.30
CA VAL A 99 21.78 2.27 1.17
C VAL A 99 22.48 2.95 2.34
N GLY A 100 22.19 2.52 3.56
CA GLY A 100 22.81 3.05 4.79
C GLY A 100 22.36 4.45 5.18
N ASP A 101 21.25 4.97 4.62
CA ASP A 101 20.70 6.26 5.00
C ASP A 101 20.10 6.24 6.42
N LYS A 102 19.74 7.43 6.93
CA LYS A 102 19.17 7.60 8.28
C LYS A 102 17.80 6.93 8.47
N SER A 103 17.14 6.54 7.38
CA SER A 103 15.83 5.87 7.45
C SER A 103 15.95 4.43 7.99
N GLY A 104 17.11 3.79 7.83
CA GLY A 104 17.35 2.39 8.19
C GLY A 104 16.56 1.38 7.36
N ILE A 105 15.89 1.81 6.28
CA ILE A 105 15.04 0.94 5.44
C ILE A 105 15.90 0.01 4.60
N LEU A 106 17.03 0.51 4.06
CA LEU A 106 17.95 -0.24 3.21
C LEU A 106 19.33 -0.37 3.87
N PRO A 107 19.56 -1.40 4.69
CA PRO A 107 20.88 -1.65 5.26
C PRO A 107 21.89 -2.21 4.23
N LYS A 108 21.40 -2.80 3.15
CA LYS A 108 22.15 -3.37 2.02
C LYS A 108 21.48 -2.98 0.70
N THR A 109 22.10 -3.35 -0.42
CA THR A 109 21.51 -3.12 -1.76
C THR A 109 20.18 -3.85 -1.90
N LEU A 110 19.30 -3.37 -2.77
CA LEU A 110 17.95 -3.93 -3.00
C LEU A 110 17.99 -5.41 -3.41
N ASN A 111 19.05 -5.83 -4.10
CA ASN A 111 19.22 -7.21 -4.57
C ASN A 111 19.80 -8.15 -3.51
N GLU A 112 20.31 -7.62 -2.41
CA GLU A 112 20.88 -8.37 -1.28
C GLU A 112 20.03 -8.28 -0.01
N VAL A 113 19.12 -7.30 0.06
CA VAL A 113 18.22 -7.13 1.20
C VAL A 113 17.17 -8.23 1.20
N GLY A 114 17.08 -8.98 2.30
CA GLY A 114 16.10 -10.07 2.41
C GLY A 114 14.65 -9.56 2.52
N ALA A 115 14.45 -8.38 3.11
CA ALA A 115 13.14 -7.75 3.23
C ALA A 115 13.24 -6.24 3.45
N ILE A 116 12.36 -5.49 2.82
CA ILE A 116 12.13 -4.05 3.05
C ILE A 116 11.09 -3.93 4.16
N LYS A 117 11.41 -3.20 5.24
CA LYS A 117 10.47 -2.93 6.33
C LYS A 117 9.99 -1.48 6.24
N LEU A 118 8.70 -1.30 6.09
CA LEU A 118 8.04 0.01 6.01
C LEU A 118 7.13 0.21 7.21
N ASN A 119 7.09 1.42 7.74
CA ASN A 119 6.15 1.82 8.78
C ASN A 119 4.77 2.13 8.19
N ALA A 120 3.74 2.13 9.01
CA ALA A 120 2.37 2.43 8.59
C ALA A 120 2.19 3.80 7.91
N SER A 121 3.05 4.78 8.21
CA SER A 121 3.08 6.10 7.56
C SER A 121 3.81 6.12 6.21
N GLN A 122 4.56 5.06 5.90
CA GLN A 122 5.31 4.87 4.65
C GLN A 122 4.50 3.99 3.69
N ASN A 123 3.27 4.38 3.42
CA ASN A 123 2.27 3.59 2.73
C ASN A 123 2.27 3.74 1.21
N MET A 124 3.16 4.56 0.67
CA MET A 124 3.39 4.72 -0.77
C MET A 124 4.85 4.41 -1.08
N PHE A 125 5.09 3.42 -1.92
CA PHE A 125 6.43 3.11 -2.38
C PHE A 125 6.44 2.75 -3.87
N SER A 126 7.58 3.02 -4.51
CA SER A 126 7.87 2.66 -5.90
C SER A 126 9.19 1.90 -5.96
N LEU A 127 9.18 0.72 -6.54
CA LEU A 127 10.35 -0.08 -6.82
C LEU A 127 10.66 0.02 -8.31
N TYR A 128 11.85 0.51 -8.61
CA TYR A 128 12.38 0.59 -9.96
C TYR A 128 13.19 -0.67 -10.27
N PHE A 129 13.13 -1.10 -11.50
CA PHE A 129 13.87 -2.25 -11.99
C PHE A 129 14.53 -1.93 -13.32
N SER A 130 15.51 -2.73 -13.69
CA SER A 130 16.17 -2.71 -15.00
C SER A 130 16.58 -4.12 -15.36
N SER A 131 16.84 -4.34 -16.64
CA SER A 131 17.42 -5.59 -17.14
C SER A 131 18.77 -5.35 -17.77
N SER A 132 19.62 -6.39 -17.82
CA SER A 132 20.89 -6.38 -18.57
C SER A 132 20.72 -6.77 -20.03
N ASN A 133 19.50 -6.80 -20.53
CA ASN A 133 19.23 -7.02 -21.94
C ASN A 133 19.45 -5.72 -22.73
N TYR A 134 20.55 -5.66 -23.45
CA TYR A 134 20.90 -4.51 -24.30
C TYR A 134 20.47 -4.70 -25.77
N LEU A 135 19.76 -5.80 -26.08
CA LEU A 135 19.26 -6.05 -27.42
C LEU A 135 18.03 -5.19 -27.67
N LEU A 136 18.16 -4.22 -28.58
CA LEU A 136 17.09 -3.30 -28.97
C LEU A 136 15.88 -3.99 -29.62
N GLU A 137 16.06 -5.20 -30.15
CA GLU A 137 15.03 -5.97 -30.83
C GLU A 137 13.90 -6.49 -29.94
N ASN A 138 14.14 -6.63 -28.65
CA ASN A 138 13.18 -7.19 -27.72
C ASN A 138 12.80 -6.14 -26.69
N LYS A 139 11.81 -5.28 -26.97
CA LYS A 139 11.12 -4.55 -25.92
C LYS A 139 10.56 -5.58 -24.95
N GLU A 140 11.28 -5.77 -23.86
CA GLU A 140 10.93 -6.78 -22.85
C GLU A 140 9.57 -6.45 -22.25
N ARG A 141 8.66 -7.39 -22.39
CA ARG A 141 7.43 -7.38 -21.63
C ARG A 141 7.73 -7.89 -20.24
N MET A 142 7.63 -7.01 -19.26
CA MET A 142 7.79 -7.36 -17.85
C MET A 142 6.43 -7.47 -17.21
N GLU A 143 6.24 -8.52 -16.42
CA GLU A 143 5.05 -8.71 -15.58
C GLU A 143 5.44 -8.79 -14.13
N TYR A 144 4.61 -8.22 -13.27
CA TYR A 144 4.78 -8.25 -11.84
C TYR A 144 3.57 -8.85 -11.12
N TYR A 145 3.83 -9.39 -9.97
CA TYR A 145 2.84 -10.00 -9.10
C TYR A 145 3.17 -9.73 -7.63
N LEU A 146 2.21 -9.27 -6.85
CA LEU A 146 2.37 -9.04 -5.42
C LEU A 146 1.62 -10.13 -4.65
N ASP A 147 2.37 -11.09 -4.09
CA ASP A 147 1.82 -12.13 -3.21
C ASP A 147 1.10 -11.48 -2.02
N GLY A 148 -0.11 -11.93 -1.72
CA GLY A 148 -0.95 -11.38 -0.65
C GLY A 148 -1.82 -10.19 -1.07
N PHE A 149 -1.70 -9.69 -2.30
CA PHE A 149 -2.51 -8.59 -2.83
C PHE A 149 -3.08 -8.85 -4.21
N SER A 150 -2.22 -9.24 -5.18
CA SER A 150 -2.62 -9.45 -6.57
C SER A 150 -3.28 -10.83 -6.75
N LYS A 151 -4.25 -10.93 -7.68
CA LYS A 151 -4.86 -12.21 -8.08
C LYS A 151 -4.26 -12.77 -9.37
N LYS A 152 -3.57 -11.96 -10.16
CA LYS A 152 -2.97 -12.30 -11.45
C LYS A 152 -1.74 -11.45 -11.73
N TRP A 153 -0.91 -11.91 -12.64
CA TRP A 153 0.22 -11.15 -13.16
C TRP A 153 -0.28 -9.92 -13.92
N THR A 154 0.41 -8.80 -13.72
CA THR A 154 0.09 -7.51 -14.33
C THR A 154 1.27 -7.05 -15.18
N ASP A 155 0.99 -6.62 -16.41
CA ASP A 155 1.99 -6.07 -17.32
C ASP A 155 2.45 -4.69 -16.84
N THR A 156 3.76 -4.42 -16.88
CA THR A 156 4.33 -3.13 -16.53
C THR A 156 4.06 -2.03 -17.57
N GLN A 157 3.57 -2.41 -18.76
CA GLN A 157 3.33 -1.51 -19.90
C GLN A 157 4.56 -0.66 -20.27
N GLY A 158 5.75 -1.21 -20.11
CA GLY A 158 7.01 -0.52 -20.39
C GLY A 158 7.43 0.51 -19.32
N GLN A 159 6.71 0.62 -18.22
CA GLN A 159 7.11 1.48 -17.11
C GLN A 159 8.26 0.84 -16.33
N PRO A 160 9.30 1.61 -15.97
CA PRO A 160 10.47 1.09 -15.26
C PRO A 160 10.26 0.96 -13.74
N ALA A 161 9.05 1.24 -13.26
CA ALA A 161 8.73 1.26 -11.84
C ALA A 161 7.38 0.62 -11.55
N ILE A 162 7.30 -0.08 -10.42
CA ILE A 162 6.09 -0.65 -9.86
C ILE A 162 5.74 0.14 -8.60
N THR A 163 4.56 0.77 -8.60
CA THR A 163 4.12 1.62 -7.50
C THR A 163 2.92 1.00 -6.80
N TYR A 164 2.99 0.94 -5.48
CA TYR A 164 1.87 0.60 -4.61
C TYR A 164 1.59 1.71 -3.63
N THR A 165 0.31 1.92 -3.37
CA THR A 165 -0.17 2.91 -2.40
C THR A 165 -1.13 2.26 -1.43
N ASN A 166 -1.06 2.66 -0.17
CA ASN A 166 -2.03 2.31 0.87
C ASN A 166 -2.23 0.79 1.08
N LEU A 167 -1.14 0.02 1.03
CA LEU A 167 -1.19 -1.40 1.40
C LEU A 167 -1.47 -1.56 2.89
N SER A 168 -2.29 -2.54 3.24
CA SER A 168 -2.57 -2.90 4.63
C SER A 168 -1.33 -3.43 5.35
N PRO A 169 -1.22 -3.31 6.68
CA PRO A 169 -0.17 -3.97 7.43
C PRO A 169 -0.13 -5.47 7.15
N GLY A 170 1.06 -5.99 6.84
CA GLY A 170 1.24 -7.38 6.46
C GLY A 170 2.58 -7.64 5.81
N THR A 171 2.75 -8.87 5.35
CA THR A 171 3.94 -9.30 4.62
C THR A 171 3.55 -9.66 3.20
N TYR A 172 4.24 -9.06 2.26
CA TYR A 172 4.03 -9.22 0.82
C TYR A 172 5.33 -9.67 0.15
N THR A 173 5.23 -10.34 -0.99
CA THR A 173 6.39 -10.65 -1.83
C THR A 173 6.10 -10.12 -3.24
N LEU A 174 6.86 -9.11 -3.65
CA LEU A 174 6.78 -8.58 -5.02
C LEU A 174 7.69 -9.42 -5.91
N ARG A 175 7.10 -10.02 -6.93
CA ARG A 175 7.76 -10.82 -7.95
C ARG A 175 7.73 -10.09 -9.28
N LEU A 176 8.82 -10.14 -10.00
CA LEU A 176 8.96 -9.56 -11.34
C LEU A 176 9.58 -10.59 -12.27
N ARG A 177 9.01 -10.75 -13.45
CA ARG A 177 9.52 -11.65 -14.49
C ARG A 177 9.42 -11.03 -15.87
N SER A 178 10.24 -11.49 -16.78
CA SER A 178 10.08 -11.21 -18.21
C SER A 178 9.24 -12.28 -18.88
N VAL A 179 8.41 -11.88 -19.85
CA VAL A 179 7.48 -12.75 -20.61
C VAL A 179 8.04 -13.15 -21.96
N ASN A 180 9.29 -12.89 -22.24
CA ASN A 180 9.86 -13.21 -23.54
C ASN A 180 9.95 -14.74 -23.75
N HIS A 181 9.21 -15.26 -24.73
CA HIS A 181 9.02 -16.70 -24.97
C HIS A 181 10.30 -17.47 -25.39
N GLU A 182 11.39 -16.77 -25.69
CA GLU A 182 12.63 -17.38 -26.21
C GLU A 182 13.75 -17.45 -25.19
N THR A 183 13.65 -16.77 -24.06
CA THR A 183 14.66 -16.76 -22.99
C THR A 183 14.01 -17.19 -21.68
N MET A 184 14.68 -18.09 -20.94
CA MET A 184 14.32 -18.35 -19.55
C MET A 184 14.52 -17.05 -18.75
N SER A 185 13.44 -16.36 -18.47
CA SER A 185 13.48 -15.18 -17.63
C SER A 185 13.74 -15.60 -16.20
N HIS A 186 14.79 -15.04 -15.62
CA HIS A 186 14.98 -15.15 -14.19
C HIS A 186 13.89 -14.31 -13.50
N GLU A 187 13.08 -14.96 -12.68
CA GLU A 187 12.18 -14.27 -11.78
C GLU A 187 12.97 -13.70 -10.61
N ILE A 188 12.77 -12.42 -10.31
CA ILE A 188 13.30 -11.80 -9.11
C ILE A 188 12.18 -11.51 -8.13
N ALA A 189 12.46 -11.62 -6.84
CA ALA A 189 11.49 -11.38 -5.80
C ALA A 189 12.09 -10.55 -4.67
N ILE A 190 11.26 -9.71 -4.06
CA ILE A 190 11.64 -8.92 -2.89
C ILE A 190 10.51 -8.94 -1.86
N LYS A 191 10.85 -9.19 -0.61
CA LYS A 191 9.89 -9.21 0.49
C LYS A 191 9.66 -7.81 1.03
N ILE A 192 8.39 -7.46 1.24
CA ILE A 192 7.96 -6.15 1.76
C ILE A 192 7.12 -6.38 2.99
N VAL A 193 7.53 -5.82 4.12
CA VAL A 193 6.84 -5.94 5.41
C VAL A 193 6.34 -4.57 5.82
N ILE A 194 5.02 -4.41 5.89
CA ILE A 194 4.36 -3.18 6.35
C ILE A 194 3.96 -3.37 7.81
N LEU A 195 4.58 -2.60 8.69
CA LEU A 195 4.34 -2.68 10.13
C LEU A 195 2.99 -2.04 10.48
N PRO A 196 2.25 -2.61 11.45
CA PRO A 196 1.03 -1.98 11.92
C PRO A 196 1.33 -0.66 12.64
N PRO A 197 0.40 0.32 12.60
CA PRO A 197 0.55 1.56 13.34
C PRO A 197 0.55 1.26 14.86
N PHE A 198 1.25 2.11 15.63
CA PHE A 198 1.45 1.92 17.07
C PHE A 198 0.14 1.72 17.86
N TYR A 199 -0.94 2.39 17.44
CA TYR A 199 -2.27 2.29 18.08
C TYR A 199 -3.00 0.97 17.80
N ARG A 200 -2.49 0.10 16.93
CA ARG A 200 -2.98 -1.26 16.66
C ARG A 200 -2.05 -2.35 17.20
N THR A 201 -1.12 -1.99 18.07
CA THR A 201 -0.25 -2.97 18.74
C THR A 201 -0.94 -3.56 19.97
N VAL A 202 -0.52 -4.75 20.37
CA VAL A 202 -1.04 -5.43 21.59
C VAL A 202 -0.93 -4.53 22.82
N TRP A 203 0.17 -3.79 22.94
CA TRP A 203 0.40 -2.84 24.02
C TRP A 203 -0.61 -1.68 24.04
N ALA A 204 -0.99 -1.18 22.87
CA ALA A 204 -2.01 -0.13 22.77
C ALA A 204 -3.38 -0.64 23.24
N TYR A 205 -3.76 -1.86 22.87
CA TYR A 205 -5.02 -2.46 23.33
C TYR A 205 -5.04 -2.70 24.85
N LEU A 206 -3.91 -3.13 25.44
CA LEU A 206 -3.76 -3.23 26.89
C LEU A 206 -3.95 -1.88 27.60
N LEU A 207 -3.36 -0.82 27.04
CA LEU A 207 -3.50 0.55 27.57
C LEU A 207 -4.94 1.06 27.45
N TYR A 208 -5.63 0.77 26.35
CA TYR A 208 -7.05 1.10 26.19
C TYR A 208 -7.92 0.38 27.22
N LEU A 209 -7.67 -0.91 27.45
CA LEU A 209 -8.39 -1.69 28.45
C LEU A 209 -8.20 -1.12 29.86
N LEU A 210 -6.97 -0.77 30.23
CA LEU A 210 -6.67 -0.11 31.50
C LEU A 210 -7.37 1.25 31.65
N ALA A 211 -7.37 2.06 30.57
CA ALA A 211 -8.04 3.36 30.57
C ALA A 211 -9.56 3.22 30.76
N ILE A 212 -10.17 2.23 30.09
CA ILE A 212 -11.60 1.93 30.23
C ILE A 212 -11.91 1.46 31.66
N ALA A 213 -11.12 0.51 32.20
CA ALA A 213 -11.30 0.00 33.57
C ALA A 213 -11.15 1.12 34.60
N GLY A 214 -10.15 1.99 34.46
CA GLY A 214 -9.95 3.16 35.32
C GLY A 214 -11.11 4.15 35.26
N SER A 215 -11.64 4.40 34.06
CA SER A 215 -12.81 5.26 33.86
C SER A 215 -14.06 4.69 34.55
N VAL A 216 -14.33 3.40 34.37
CA VAL A 216 -15.46 2.72 35.03
C VAL A 216 -15.30 2.76 36.55
N TYR A 217 -14.10 2.48 37.06
CA TYR A 217 -13.81 2.58 38.49
C TYR A 217 -14.07 4.00 39.04
N TYR A 218 -13.59 5.02 38.35
CA TYR A 218 -13.81 6.43 38.70
C TYR A 218 -15.30 6.78 38.73
N LEU A 219 -16.05 6.38 37.70
CA LEU A 219 -17.51 6.60 37.65
C LEU A 219 -18.24 5.89 38.77
N MET A 220 -17.89 4.64 39.08
CA MET A 220 -18.47 3.91 40.19
C MET A 220 -18.18 4.57 41.56
N ARG A 221 -16.93 5.04 41.75
CA ARG A 221 -16.53 5.74 42.96
C ARG A 221 -17.30 7.04 43.17
N THR A 222 -17.42 7.85 42.11
CA THR A 222 -18.17 9.12 42.15
C THR A 222 -19.67 8.88 42.37
N TYR A 223 -20.23 7.85 41.73
CA TYR A 223 -21.62 7.47 41.94
C TYR A 223 -21.88 7.06 43.39
N LYS A 224 -21.06 6.16 43.99
CA LYS A 224 -21.17 5.76 45.38
C LYS A 224 -21.05 6.94 46.35
N MET A 225 -20.15 7.87 46.08
CA MET A 225 -19.97 9.08 46.87
C MET A 225 -21.20 9.98 46.82
N ARG A 226 -21.79 10.17 45.64
CA ARG A 226 -23.03 10.95 45.46
C ARG A 226 -24.23 10.32 46.15
N VAL A 227 -24.35 8.98 46.11
CA VAL A 227 -25.42 8.26 46.84
C VAL A 227 -25.28 8.45 48.33
N LYS A 228 -24.08 8.23 48.92
CA LYS A 228 -23.83 8.45 50.36
C LYS A 228 -24.14 9.90 50.78
N LEU A 229 -23.73 10.88 49.97
CA LEU A 229 -24.02 12.28 50.28
C LEU A 229 -25.52 12.58 50.26
N ARG A 230 -26.26 12.02 49.30
CA ARG A 230 -27.73 12.16 49.27
C ARG A 230 -28.41 11.51 50.48
N GLU A 231 -27.93 10.35 50.92
CA GLU A 231 -28.45 9.69 52.12
C GLU A 231 -28.18 10.53 53.35
N SER A 232 -26.98 11.04 53.55
CA SER A 232 -26.66 11.90 54.69
C SER A 232 -27.50 13.17 54.72
N LEU A 233 -27.71 13.83 53.60
CA LEU A 233 -28.58 15.01 53.50
C LEU A 233 -30.06 14.68 53.83
N ARG A 234 -30.55 13.51 53.40
CA ARG A 234 -31.90 13.04 53.77
C ARG A 234 -32.04 12.79 55.25
N TYR A 235 -31.04 12.19 55.89
CA TYR A 235 -31.03 12.00 57.34
C TYR A 235 -31.04 13.33 58.09
N GLU A 236 -30.24 14.28 57.67
CA GLU A 236 -30.20 15.61 58.30
C GLU A 236 -31.52 16.37 58.13
N GLN A 237 -32.10 16.35 56.91
CA GLN A 237 -33.43 16.97 56.67
C GLN A 237 -34.52 16.32 57.53
N LYS A 238 -34.54 15.00 57.69
CA LYS A 238 -35.51 14.31 58.51
C LYS A 238 -35.35 14.65 59.99
N HIS A 239 -34.09 14.72 60.44
CA HIS A 239 -33.80 15.12 61.83
C HIS A 239 -34.25 16.53 62.15
N LEU A 240 -34.01 17.48 61.26
CA LEU A 240 -34.51 18.86 61.36
C LEU A 240 -36.07 18.92 61.40
N GLN A 241 -36.71 18.13 60.56
CA GLN A 241 -38.17 18.05 60.50
C GLN A 241 -38.76 17.43 61.80
N ASP A 242 -38.12 16.42 62.37
CA ASP A 242 -38.51 15.82 63.67
C ASP A 242 -38.37 16.82 64.84
N ILE A 243 -37.26 17.60 64.87
CA ILE A 243 -37.05 18.68 65.81
C ILE A 243 -38.17 19.75 65.72
N GLU A 244 -38.49 20.15 64.49
CA GLU A 244 -39.52 21.15 64.20
C GLU A 244 -40.94 20.66 64.68
N ASN A 245 -41.24 19.40 64.34
CA ASN A 245 -42.49 18.75 64.82
C ASN A 245 -42.60 18.68 66.33
N LEU A 246 -41.48 18.34 67.01
CA LEU A 246 -41.38 18.34 68.46
C LEU A 246 -41.63 19.75 69.04
N ASN A 247 -41.00 20.76 68.50
CA ASN A 247 -41.20 22.13 68.95
C ASN A 247 -42.64 22.63 68.68
N GLN A 248 -43.21 22.29 67.55
CA GLN A 248 -44.64 22.61 67.33
C GLN A 248 -45.57 21.88 68.31
N SER A 249 -45.29 20.61 68.60
CA SER A 249 -46.07 19.85 69.60
C SER A 249 -45.98 20.47 71.02
N LYS A 250 -44.75 20.89 71.40
CA LYS A 250 -44.52 21.60 72.66
C LYS A 250 -45.30 22.91 72.74
N LEU A 251 -45.26 23.70 71.65
CA LEU A 251 -46.01 24.95 71.60
C LEU A 251 -47.52 24.72 71.70
N ARG A 252 -48.07 23.73 70.98
CA ARG A 252 -49.49 23.35 71.08
C ARG A 252 -49.84 22.91 72.48
N PHE A 253 -48.98 22.10 73.16
CA PHE A 253 -49.16 21.65 74.54
C PHE A 253 -49.23 22.87 75.45
N PHE A 254 -48.28 23.79 75.40
CA PHE A 254 -48.26 24.98 76.25
C PHE A 254 -49.48 25.89 75.99
N THR A 255 -49.92 26.02 74.75
CA THR A 255 -51.09 26.82 74.40
C THR A 255 -52.36 26.19 74.95
N SER A 256 -52.51 24.86 74.82
CA SER A 256 -53.67 24.13 75.38
C SER A 256 -53.71 24.22 76.93
N ILE A 257 -52.57 23.97 77.57
CA ILE A 257 -52.47 24.09 79.03
C ILE A 257 -52.83 25.54 79.46
N SER A 258 -52.31 26.55 78.83
CA SER A 258 -52.60 27.93 79.15
C SER A 258 -54.10 28.24 79.04
N HIS A 259 -54.74 27.65 78.03
CA HIS A 259 -56.19 27.82 77.84
C HIS A 259 -56.98 27.04 78.91
N GLU A 260 -56.57 25.80 79.29
CA GLU A 260 -57.25 25.02 80.31
C GLU A 260 -57.04 25.59 81.75
N PHE A 261 -55.90 26.22 82.02
CA PHE A 261 -55.69 26.93 83.28
C PHE A 261 -56.45 28.29 83.36
N ARG A 262 -56.61 29.00 82.22
CA ARG A 262 -57.30 30.29 82.19
C ARG A 262 -58.77 30.14 82.58
N THR A 263 -59.42 29.08 82.14
CA THR A 263 -60.88 28.85 82.39
C THR A 263 -61.20 28.71 83.85
N PRO A 264 -60.57 27.83 84.66
CA PRO A 264 -60.83 27.73 86.08
C PRO A 264 -60.37 28.95 86.90
N LEU A 265 -59.24 29.58 86.46
CA LEU A 265 -58.73 30.79 87.09
C LEU A 265 -59.72 31.95 86.97
N THR A 266 -60.32 32.13 85.79
CA THR A 266 -61.32 33.15 85.51
C THR A 266 -62.61 32.89 86.37
N LEU A 267 -62.96 31.61 86.53
CA LEU A 267 -64.14 31.25 87.41
C LEU A 267 -63.82 31.52 88.87
N ILE A 268 -62.65 31.27 89.38
CA ILE A 268 -62.21 31.55 90.74
C ILE A 268 -62.18 33.06 91.01
N ILE A 269 -61.60 33.84 90.09
CA ILE A 269 -61.49 35.27 90.24
C ILE A 269 -62.89 35.94 90.14
N GLY A 270 -63.74 35.43 89.24
CA GLY A 270 -65.11 35.94 89.12
C GLY A 270 -66.02 35.62 90.30
N GLN A 271 -65.70 34.63 91.17
CA GLN A 271 -66.37 34.33 92.47
C GLN A 271 -65.79 35.14 93.63
N LEU A 272 -64.59 35.71 93.51
CA LEU A 272 -63.97 36.56 94.56
C LEU A 272 -64.34 38.05 94.41
N GLU A 273 -64.94 38.47 93.27
CA GLU A 273 -65.37 39.85 93.03
C GLU A 273 -66.89 40.06 93.29
N ASN A 274 -67.61 39.02 93.82
CA ASN A 274 -69.00 39.13 94.26
C ASN A 274 -68.92 38.86 95.78
#